data_83fc4d6cdfc2ace0bb927746d8555fe3
#
_entry.id   83fc4d6cdfc2ace0bb927746d8555fe3
#
_cell.length_a   1.000
_cell.length_b   1.000
_cell.length_c   1.000
_cell.angle_alpha   90.00
_cell.angle_beta   90.00
_cell.angle_gamma   90.00
#
_symmetry.space_group_name_H-M   'P 1'
#
loop_
_entity.id
_entity.type
_entity.pdbx_description
1 polymer ?
#
loop_
_entity_poly.entity_id
_entity_poly.type
_entity_poly.pdbx_seq_one_letter_code
_entity_poly.pdbx_strand_id
1 'polypeptide(L)'
;GLYLYPVLMAADILLFNAHRVPVGRDQIQHIEIARDLAQRFNHLHGGEYFTLPEAAIEEHTAVLPGLDGRKMSKSYDNVIPLWGSSKTLRDAIYSVVTNSQLPGEPKNPDDSSLYLLYKAFASV
;
A
#
# COMPACT_ATOMS: atom_id res chain seq x y z
N GLY A 1 15.79 5.92 16.32
CA GLY A 1 14.80 6.62 15.58
C GLY A 1 14.98 6.61 14.08
N LEU A 2 14.89 7.78 13.48
CA LEU A 2 14.73 7.94 12.03
C LEU A 2 15.82 7.28 11.18
N TYR A 3 17.06 7.21 11.64
CA TYR A 3 18.17 6.58 10.91
C TYR A 3 18.30 5.06 11.09
N LEU A 4 17.58 4.49 12.06
CA LEU A 4 17.70 3.07 12.39
C LEU A 4 16.51 2.23 11.93
N TYR A 5 15.43 2.85 11.44
CA TYR A 5 14.25 2.10 11.01
C TYR A 5 14.52 1.10 9.86
N PRO A 6 15.43 1.37 8.89
CA PRO A 6 15.71 0.37 7.86
C PRO A 6 16.34 -0.90 8.42
N VAL A 7 17.14 -0.76 9.49
CA VAL A 7 17.73 -1.91 10.19
C VAL A 7 16.67 -2.69 10.96
N LEU A 8 15.74 -1.99 11.62
CA LEU A 8 14.60 -2.64 12.28
C LEU A 8 13.72 -3.39 11.28
N MET A 9 13.40 -2.77 10.15
CA MET A 9 12.65 -3.43 9.08
C MET A 9 13.38 -4.67 8.54
N ALA A 10 14.70 -4.59 8.36
CA ALA A 10 15.51 -5.74 7.96
C ALA A 10 15.45 -6.86 9.00
N ALA A 11 15.53 -6.52 10.30
CA ALA A 11 15.39 -7.50 11.37
C ALA A 11 14.03 -8.18 11.36
N ASP A 12 12.93 -7.43 11.16
CA ASP A 12 11.59 -7.98 11.08
C ASP A 12 11.45 -8.96 9.90
N ILE A 13 12.02 -8.63 8.73
CA ILE A 13 11.98 -9.48 7.53
C ILE A 13 12.80 -10.77 7.75
N LEU A 14 14.04 -10.63 8.24
CA LEU A 14 14.97 -11.74 8.38
C LEU A 14 14.60 -12.67 9.53
N LEU A 15 13.95 -12.16 10.60
CA LEU A 15 13.43 -12.97 11.70
C LEU A 15 12.48 -14.07 11.21
N PHE A 16 11.66 -13.77 10.22
CA PHE A 16 10.71 -14.72 9.62
C PHE A 16 11.27 -15.45 8.40
N ASN A 17 12.50 -15.18 8.03
CA ASN A 17 13.17 -15.76 6.85
C ASN A 17 12.31 -15.62 5.57
N ALA A 18 11.69 -14.45 5.40
CA ALA A 18 10.73 -14.18 4.33
C ALA A 18 11.40 -14.20 2.95
N HIS A 19 10.85 -14.95 2.01
CA HIS A 19 11.32 -15.01 0.63
C HIS A 19 10.81 -13.82 -0.20
N ARG A 20 9.55 -13.45 -0.01
CA ARG A 20 8.89 -12.36 -0.75
C ARG A 20 8.21 -11.42 0.23
N VAL A 21 8.46 -10.13 0.06
CA VAL A 21 7.93 -9.08 0.95
C VAL A 21 7.10 -8.12 0.12
N PRO A 22 5.76 -8.10 0.26
CA PRO A 22 4.90 -7.14 -0.42
C PRO A 22 5.21 -5.73 0.07
N VAL A 23 5.64 -4.86 -0.82
CA VAL A 23 6.01 -3.48 -0.50
C VAL A 23 5.64 -2.52 -1.61
N GLY A 24 5.44 -1.25 -1.25
CA GLY A 24 5.39 -0.15 -2.21
C GLY A 24 6.77 0.11 -2.84
N ARG A 25 6.78 0.77 -3.99
CA ARG A 25 8.03 1.09 -4.72
C ARG A 25 9.01 1.92 -3.92
N ASP A 26 8.52 2.76 -3.01
CA ASP A 26 9.32 3.60 -2.11
C ASP A 26 10.10 2.78 -1.07
N GLN A 27 9.76 1.49 -0.86
CA GLN A 27 10.39 0.60 0.11
C GLN A 27 11.43 -0.36 -0.50
N ILE A 28 11.66 -0.32 -1.81
CA ILE A 28 12.59 -1.23 -2.50
C ILE A 28 13.99 -1.14 -1.90
N GLN A 29 14.48 0.07 -1.62
CA GLN A 29 15.80 0.28 -1.03
C GLN A 29 15.94 -0.39 0.34
N HIS A 30 14.86 -0.44 1.12
CA HIS A 30 14.88 -1.11 2.42
C HIS A 30 14.97 -2.63 2.29
N ILE A 31 14.35 -3.20 1.25
CA ILE A 31 14.48 -4.63 0.95
C ILE A 31 15.92 -4.95 0.49
N GLU A 32 16.53 -4.07 -0.32
CA GLU A 32 17.93 -4.26 -0.70
C GLU A 32 18.89 -4.21 0.50
N ILE A 33 18.66 -3.32 1.47
CA ILE A 33 19.41 -3.29 2.73
C ILE A 33 19.24 -4.63 3.48
N ALA A 34 18.03 -5.17 3.56
CA ALA A 34 17.80 -6.46 4.21
C ALA A 34 18.53 -7.60 3.49
N ARG A 35 18.55 -7.59 2.14
CA ARG A 35 19.31 -8.54 1.33
C ARG A 35 20.82 -8.47 1.60
N ASP A 36 21.37 -7.26 1.59
CA ASP A 36 22.79 -7.03 1.86
C ASP A 36 23.20 -7.55 3.25
N LEU A 37 22.36 -7.29 4.25
CA LEU A 37 22.59 -7.77 5.62
C LEU A 37 22.53 -9.29 5.69
N ALA A 38 21.54 -9.92 5.04
CA ALA A 38 21.40 -11.37 4.98
C ALA A 38 22.61 -12.03 4.27
N GLN A 39 22.99 -11.49 3.12
CA GLN A 39 24.12 -11.98 2.33
C GLN A 39 25.43 -11.86 3.11
N ARG A 40 25.66 -10.72 3.75
CA ARG A 40 26.86 -10.49 4.56
C ARG A 40 26.93 -11.42 5.75
N PHE A 41 25.80 -11.64 6.44
CA PHE A 41 25.73 -12.58 7.56
C PHE A 41 26.05 -14.01 7.10
N ASN A 42 25.39 -14.47 6.03
CA ASN A 42 25.62 -15.81 5.47
C ASN A 42 27.10 -16.01 5.09
N HIS A 43 27.72 -15.01 4.46
CA HIS A 43 29.12 -15.06 4.09
C HIS A 43 30.05 -15.14 5.32
N LEU A 44 29.81 -14.30 6.33
CA LEU A 44 30.64 -14.24 7.54
C LEU A 44 30.59 -15.54 8.35
N HIS A 45 29.43 -16.20 8.35
CA HIS A 45 29.20 -17.42 9.11
C HIS A 45 29.35 -18.70 8.29
N GLY A 46 29.66 -18.59 7.00
CA GLY A 46 29.96 -19.73 6.12
C GLY A 46 28.77 -20.66 5.86
N GLY A 47 27.54 -20.12 5.84
CA GLY A 47 26.33 -20.92 5.60
C GLY A 47 25.14 -20.06 5.15
N GLU A 48 24.10 -20.72 4.64
CA GLU A 48 22.84 -20.09 4.24
C GLU A 48 21.86 -20.03 5.43
N TYR A 49 22.11 -19.12 6.35
CA TYR A 49 21.26 -18.93 7.54
C TYR A 49 20.00 -18.13 7.24
N PHE A 50 20.13 -17.10 6.39
CA PHE A 50 19.03 -16.26 5.97
C PHE A 50 18.74 -16.40 4.49
N THR A 51 17.48 -16.51 4.15
CA THR A 51 17.00 -16.35 2.77
C THR A 51 17.13 -14.89 2.35
N LEU A 52 17.56 -14.64 1.12
CA LEU A 52 17.63 -13.29 0.58
C LEU A 52 16.22 -12.82 0.17
N PRO A 53 15.62 -11.85 0.86
CA PRO A 53 14.26 -11.42 0.58
C PRO A 53 14.16 -10.72 -0.78
N GLU A 54 13.02 -10.86 -1.45
CA GLU A 54 12.70 -10.16 -2.69
C GLU A 54 11.51 -9.23 -2.49
N ALA A 55 11.60 -8.02 -3.06
CA ALA A 55 10.47 -7.11 -3.08
C ALA A 55 9.38 -7.64 -4.01
N ALA A 56 8.17 -7.82 -3.51
CA ALA A 56 6.98 -8.08 -4.29
C ALA A 56 6.23 -6.76 -4.47
N ILE A 57 6.34 -6.15 -5.65
CA ILE A 57 5.65 -4.90 -5.95
C ILE A 57 4.28 -5.26 -6.52
N GLU A 58 3.24 -4.93 -5.77
CA GLU A 58 1.88 -5.00 -6.28
C GLU A 58 1.62 -3.73 -7.10
N GLU A 59 1.54 -3.87 -8.41
CA GLU A 59 1.26 -2.74 -9.32
C GLU A 59 -0.11 -2.10 -9.08
N HIS A 60 -0.99 -2.79 -8.37
CA HIS A 60 -2.36 -2.37 -8.08
C HIS A 60 -2.52 -1.61 -6.75
N THR A 61 -1.47 -1.37 -5.98
CA THR A 61 -1.54 -0.45 -4.84
C THR A 61 -1.52 1.00 -5.32
N ALA A 62 -2.50 1.32 -6.16
CA ALA A 62 -2.80 2.68 -6.53
C ALA A 62 -3.11 3.48 -5.25
N VAL A 63 -2.62 4.70 -5.20
CA VAL A 63 -3.01 5.65 -4.17
C VAL A 63 -4.54 5.78 -4.20
N LEU A 64 -5.23 5.31 -3.17
CA LEU A 64 -6.69 5.42 -3.11
C LEU A 64 -7.09 6.88 -2.99
N PRO A 65 -8.07 7.33 -3.79
CA PRO A 65 -8.65 8.65 -3.63
C PRO A 65 -9.47 8.70 -2.34
N GLY A 66 -9.36 9.82 -1.61
CA GLY A 66 -10.22 10.13 -0.48
C GLY A 66 -11.59 10.66 -0.93
N LEU A 67 -12.43 11.00 0.05
CA LEU A 67 -13.78 11.53 -0.18
C LEU A 67 -13.78 12.81 -1.04
N ASP A 68 -12.71 13.58 -0.96
CA ASP A 68 -12.47 14.84 -1.69
C ASP A 68 -11.72 14.68 -3.03
N GLY A 69 -11.46 13.44 -3.46
CA GLY A 69 -10.72 13.11 -4.68
C GLY A 69 -9.20 13.21 -4.56
N ARG A 70 -8.66 13.80 -3.47
CA ARG A 70 -7.22 13.81 -3.18
C ARG A 70 -6.77 12.44 -2.63
N LYS A 71 -5.47 12.23 -2.48
CA LYS A 71 -4.93 11.05 -1.80
C LYS A 71 -5.62 10.85 -0.44
N MET A 72 -6.14 9.64 -0.19
CA MET A 72 -6.74 9.30 1.10
C MET A 72 -5.71 9.41 2.23
N SER A 73 -6.02 10.18 3.25
CA SER A 73 -5.13 10.39 4.41
C SER A 73 -5.92 10.81 5.64
N LYS A 74 -5.53 10.30 6.80
CA LYS A 74 -6.07 10.75 8.09
C LYS A 74 -5.85 12.24 8.32
N SER A 75 -4.74 12.80 7.84
CA SER A 75 -4.41 14.22 8.00
C SER A 75 -5.30 15.14 7.15
N TYR A 76 -6.00 14.61 6.15
CA TYR A 76 -6.94 15.35 5.30
C TYR A 76 -8.40 15.13 5.70
N ASP A 77 -8.64 14.28 6.69
CA ASP A 77 -9.99 13.89 7.15
C ASP A 77 -10.90 13.41 6.00
N ASN A 78 -10.32 12.78 4.99
CA ASN A 78 -10.97 12.31 3.77
C ASN A 78 -11.02 10.78 3.65
N VAL A 79 -10.98 10.09 4.80
CA VAL A 79 -10.92 8.63 4.88
C VAL A 79 -12.30 7.99 4.94
N ILE A 80 -12.41 6.76 4.44
CA ILE A 80 -13.57 5.91 4.65
C ILE A 80 -13.23 4.96 5.81
N PRO A 81 -13.99 4.96 6.93
CA PRO A 81 -13.71 4.08 8.05
C PRO A 81 -13.99 2.62 7.66
N LEU A 82 -13.03 1.72 7.94
CA LEU A 82 -13.23 0.28 7.72
C LEU A 82 -14.26 -0.32 8.68
N TRP A 83 -14.34 0.25 9.88
CA TRP A 83 -15.24 -0.20 10.95
C TRP A 83 -16.17 0.95 11.31
N GLY A 84 -17.44 0.76 11.11
CA GLY A 84 -18.44 1.79 11.39
C GLY A 84 -19.86 1.26 11.20
N SER A 85 -20.84 2.08 11.56
CA SER A 85 -22.25 1.74 11.26
C SER A 85 -22.51 1.81 9.75
N SER A 86 -23.49 1.03 9.28
CA SER A 86 -23.92 1.11 7.87
C SER A 86 -24.33 2.54 7.45
N LYS A 87 -24.83 3.33 8.41
CA LYS A 87 -25.17 4.73 8.19
C LYS A 87 -23.91 5.55 7.92
N THR A 88 -22.89 5.43 8.80
CA THR A 88 -21.62 6.16 8.65
C THR A 88 -20.94 5.84 7.32
N LEU A 89 -20.93 4.57 6.94
CA LEU A 89 -20.33 4.15 5.67
C LEU A 89 -21.13 4.71 4.47
N ARG A 90 -22.45 4.65 4.53
CA ARG A 90 -23.32 5.21 3.49
C ARG A 90 -23.08 6.72 3.33
N ASP A 91 -23.09 7.47 4.43
CA ASP A 91 -22.91 8.91 4.41
C ASP A 91 -21.52 9.27 3.84
N ALA A 92 -20.47 8.52 4.17
CA ALA A 92 -19.15 8.68 3.60
C ALA A 92 -19.14 8.45 2.08
N ILE A 93 -19.74 7.36 1.60
CA ILE A 93 -19.79 7.06 0.15
C ILE A 93 -20.58 8.14 -0.60
N TYR A 94 -21.68 8.64 -0.07
CA TYR A 94 -22.45 9.70 -0.67
C TYR A 94 -21.73 11.06 -0.69
N SER A 95 -20.72 11.25 0.15
CA SER A 95 -19.91 12.47 0.18
C SER A 95 -18.74 12.45 -0.80
N VAL A 96 -18.46 11.31 -1.48
CA VAL A 96 -17.41 11.23 -2.49
C VAL A 96 -17.66 12.23 -3.60
N VAL A 97 -16.67 13.08 -3.87
CA VAL A 97 -16.72 14.06 -4.93
C VAL A 97 -16.76 13.34 -6.29
N THR A 98 -17.81 13.62 -7.06
CA THR A 98 -17.99 13.12 -8.42
C THR A 98 -17.76 14.23 -9.44
N ASN A 99 -17.61 13.87 -10.70
CA ASN A 99 -17.49 14.85 -11.78
C ASN A 99 -18.85 15.51 -12.10
N SER A 100 -18.81 16.62 -12.84
CA SER A 100 -20.00 17.40 -13.26
C SER A 100 -20.57 16.97 -14.62
N GLN A 101 -20.24 15.77 -15.11
CA GLN A 101 -20.76 15.26 -16.38
C GLN A 101 -22.26 14.99 -16.29
N LEU A 102 -22.97 15.33 -17.35
CA LEU A 102 -24.41 15.14 -17.44
C LEU A 102 -24.81 13.67 -17.60
N PRO A 103 -26.04 13.29 -17.19
CA PRO A 103 -26.56 11.95 -17.45
C PRO A 103 -26.61 11.71 -18.98
N GLY A 104 -26.05 10.56 -19.41
CA GLY A 104 -25.98 10.17 -20.82
C GLY A 104 -24.66 10.52 -21.52
N GLU A 105 -23.80 11.33 -20.94
CA GLU A 105 -22.44 11.52 -21.45
C GLU A 105 -21.57 10.30 -21.19
N PRO A 106 -20.73 9.87 -22.16
CA PRO A 106 -19.80 8.77 -21.96
C PRO A 106 -18.80 9.14 -20.86
N LYS A 107 -18.66 8.27 -19.88
CA LYS A 107 -17.79 8.47 -18.71
C LYS A 107 -16.60 7.51 -18.75
N ASN A 108 -15.42 8.04 -18.50
CA ASN A 108 -14.24 7.22 -18.30
C ASN A 108 -14.21 6.73 -16.83
N PRO A 109 -14.32 5.43 -16.56
CA PRO A 109 -14.31 4.92 -15.19
C PRO A 109 -12.99 5.20 -14.47
N ASP A 110 -11.86 5.22 -15.16
CA ASP A 110 -10.54 5.45 -14.55
C ASP A 110 -10.37 6.88 -14.01
N ASP A 111 -11.21 7.84 -14.44
CA ASP A 111 -11.25 9.20 -13.93
C ASP A 111 -12.23 9.37 -12.74
N SER A 112 -12.91 8.30 -12.34
CA SER A 112 -13.90 8.31 -11.27
C SER A 112 -13.32 7.85 -9.95
N SER A 113 -13.26 8.74 -8.94
CA SER A 113 -12.83 8.37 -7.58
C SER A 113 -13.66 7.21 -7.01
N LEU A 114 -14.97 7.20 -7.29
CA LEU A 114 -15.87 6.15 -6.83
C LEU A 114 -15.55 4.80 -7.49
N TYR A 115 -15.23 4.80 -8.79
CA TYR A 115 -14.83 3.58 -9.50
C TYR A 115 -13.48 3.05 -9.01
N LEU A 116 -12.50 3.93 -8.78
CA LEU A 116 -11.20 3.54 -8.25
C LEU A 116 -11.32 2.93 -6.84
N LEU A 117 -12.19 3.49 -5.99
CA LEU A 117 -12.52 2.93 -4.69
C LEU A 117 -13.19 1.55 -4.85
N TYR A 118 -14.19 1.43 -5.72
CA TYR A 118 -14.85 0.16 -5.98
C TYR A 118 -13.87 -0.91 -6.47
N LYS A 119 -13.01 -0.58 -7.43
CA LYS A 119 -11.99 -1.49 -8.00
C LYS A 119 -11.01 -2.01 -6.95
N ALA A 120 -10.70 -1.22 -5.92
CA ALA A 120 -9.80 -1.63 -4.85
C ALA A 120 -10.38 -2.72 -3.93
N PHE A 121 -11.71 -2.81 -3.85
CA PHE A 121 -12.40 -3.76 -2.96
C PHE A 121 -13.16 -4.86 -3.73
N ALA A 122 -13.41 -4.67 -5.02
CA ALA A 122 -14.06 -5.67 -5.83
C ALA A 122 -13.06 -6.80 -6.16
N SER A 123 -13.42 -8.03 -5.81
CA SER A 123 -12.78 -9.21 -6.38
C SER A 123 -13.13 -9.30 -7.86
N VAL A 124 -12.16 -9.13 -8.73
CA VAL A 124 -12.27 -9.41 -10.15
C VAL A 124 -12.01 -10.89 -10.40
#